data_b4320f2ec55b46592e4f3d828a860a8a
#
_entry.id   b4320f2ec55b46592e4f3d828a860a8a
#
_cell.length_a   1.000
_cell.length_b   1.000
_cell.length_c   1.000
_cell.angle_alpha   90.00
_cell.angle_beta   90.00
_cell.angle_gamma   90.00
#
_symmetry.space_group_name_H-M   'P 1'
#
loop_
_entity.id
_entity.type
_entity.pdbx_description
1 polymer ?
#
loop_
_entity_poly.entity_id
_entity_poly.type
_entity_poly.pdbx_seq_one_letter_code
_entity_poly.pdbx_strand_id
1 'polypeptide(L)'
;MRLSLGKTVVFLSTILSLALLTGCSLGTAEMEKTDIDVLSEKSSKSWEQAETTPLGKYPELVTYTLGQMKGANNSNLPDGQTYEDNAYTRYLKKTLNIQNKNVFMESEERYDEALNILVKDRNLPDVFLVSDRETLEELVENDLIEDLT
;
A
#
# COMPACT_ATOMS: atom_id res chain seq x y z
N MET A 1 -19.95 33.15 -19.13
CA MET A 1 -19.81 33.83 -20.43
C MET A 1 -18.35 33.87 -20.82
N ARG A 2 -18.05 33.36 -22.00
CA ARG A 2 -16.79 33.19 -22.76
C ARG A 2 -16.02 31.88 -22.62
N LEU A 3 -16.34 31.03 -23.60
CA LEU A 3 -15.49 30.00 -24.16
C LEU A 3 -14.21 30.60 -24.75
N SER A 4 -13.08 29.87 -24.64
CA SER A 4 -11.96 30.10 -25.57
C SER A 4 -11.52 28.73 -26.12
N LEU A 5 -11.77 28.60 -27.38
CA LEU A 5 -11.42 27.52 -28.30
C LEU A 5 -10.01 27.78 -28.88
N GLY A 6 -9.27 26.73 -29.19
CA GLY A 6 -8.12 26.77 -30.11
C GLY A 6 -6.89 26.16 -29.50
N LYS A 7 -6.16 25.22 -30.13
CA LYS A 7 -5.92 25.02 -31.57
C LYS A 7 -5.41 23.58 -31.78
N THR A 8 -6.05 22.89 -32.67
CA THR A 8 -5.58 21.69 -33.35
C THR A 8 -4.37 22.06 -34.23
N VAL A 9 -3.26 21.35 -34.07
CA VAL A 9 -2.17 21.35 -35.04
C VAL A 9 -2.02 19.94 -35.60
N VAL A 10 -2.50 19.79 -36.82
CA VAL A 10 -2.30 18.64 -37.68
C VAL A 10 -0.99 18.85 -38.42
N PHE A 11 0.00 18.01 -38.17
CA PHE A 11 1.16 17.89 -39.10
C PHE A 11 1.01 16.63 -39.94
N LEU A 12 0.58 16.89 -41.16
CA LEU A 12 0.64 15.94 -42.25
C LEU A 12 2.02 16.09 -42.92
N SER A 13 2.88 15.07 -42.78
CA SER A 13 4.12 15.00 -43.57
C SER A 13 4.23 13.64 -44.20
N THR A 14 3.86 13.61 -45.47
CA THR A 14 4.12 12.53 -46.41
C THR A 14 5.59 12.60 -46.87
N ILE A 15 6.37 11.55 -46.61
CA ILE A 15 7.60 11.28 -47.36
C ILE A 15 7.57 9.84 -47.90
N LEU A 16 7.46 9.76 -49.16
CA LEU A 16 7.59 8.60 -50.03
C LEU A 16 9.09 8.37 -50.30
N SER A 17 9.63 7.18 -50.01
CA SER A 17 10.90 6.69 -50.56
C SER A 17 11.00 5.18 -50.42
N LEU A 18 10.75 4.49 -51.43
CA LEU A 18 11.51 3.58 -52.31
C LEU A 18 12.34 2.49 -51.61
N ALA A 19 11.96 1.26 -51.95
CA ALA A 19 12.49 -0.04 -51.56
C ALA A 19 13.96 -0.26 -51.89
N LEU A 20 14.66 -1.01 -51.01
CA LEU A 20 15.66 -2.00 -51.43
C LEU A 20 15.57 -3.22 -50.52
N LEU A 21 15.31 -4.35 -51.14
CA LEU A 21 15.30 -5.70 -50.62
C LEU A 21 16.71 -6.13 -50.21
N THR A 22 16.94 -6.44 -48.95
CA THR A 22 17.93 -7.45 -48.56
C THR A 22 17.36 -8.18 -47.36
N GLY A 23 17.17 -9.48 -47.54
CA GLY A 23 16.64 -10.37 -46.53
C GLY A 23 17.58 -10.52 -45.34
N CYS A 24 17.03 -10.39 -44.14
CA CYS A 24 17.55 -11.01 -42.95
C CYS A 24 16.37 -11.56 -42.17
N SER A 25 16.50 -12.84 -41.85
CA SER A 25 15.70 -13.70 -41.02
C SER A 25 14.86 -12.96 -39.97
N LEU A 26 13.53 -13.08 -40.06
CA LEU A 26 12.62 -12.84 -38.96
C LEU A 26 12.91 -13.84 -37.81
N GLY A 27 13.68 -13.43 -36.85
CA GLY A 27 13.60 -13.94 -35.50
C GLY A 27 12.36 -13.32 -34.85
N THR A 28 11.30 -14.07 -34.81
CA THR A 28 9.98 -13.68 -34.28
C THR A 28 10.08 -13.27 -32.83
N ALA A 29 9.58 -12.09 -32.56
CA ALA A 29 9.33 -11.55 -31.22
C ALA A 29 8.18 -12.33 -30.50
N GLU A 30 8.32 -13.62 -30.30
CA GLU A 30 7.41 -14.46 -29.53
C GLU A 30 7.93 -14.75 -28.09
N MET A 31 9.15 -14.27 -27.78
CA MET A 31 9.79 -14.62 -26.49
C MET A 31 9.45 -13.68 -25.33
N GLU A 32 8.90 -12.51 -25.59
CA GLU A 32 8.67 -11.51 -24.54
C GLU A 32 7.34 -11.71 -23.80
N LYS A 33 6.35 -12.30 -24.44
CA LYS A 33 5.01 -12.49 -23.84
C LYS A 33 4.96 -13.64 -22.84
N THR A 34 5.75 -14.67 -23.06
CA THR A 34 5.83 -15.87 -22.19
C THR A 34 6.50 -15.58 -20.85
N ASP A 35 7.52 -14.72 -20.84
CA ASP A 35 8.24 -14.37 -19.62
C ASP A 35 7.40 -13.46 -18.70
N ILE A 36 6.62 -12.55 -19.26
CA ILE A 36 5.71 -11.68 -18.49
C ILE A 36 4.58 -12.50 -17.85
N ASP A 37 3.98 -13.43 -18.57
CA ASP A 37 2.91 -14.28 -18.07
C ASP A 37 3.41 -15.21 -16.95
N VAL A 38 4.59 -15.79 -17.09
CA VAL A 38 5.21 -16.63 -16.03
C VAL A 38 5.58 -15.84 -14.80
N LEU A 39 6.08 -14.62 -14.95
CA LEU A 39 6.40 -13.74 -13.83
C LEU A 39 5.14 -13.28 -13.09
N SER A 40 4.07 -12.96 -13.81
CA SER A 40 2.81 -12.54 -13.22
C SER A 40 2.12 -13.69 -12.46
N GLU A 41 2.13 -14.91 -13.01
CA GLU A 41 1.60 -16.09 -12.34
C GLU A 41 2.42 -16.47 -11.10
N LYS A 42 3.73 -16.37 -11.16
CA LYS A 42 4.62 -16.61 -10.01
C LYS A 42 4.41 -15.55 -8.93
N SER A 43 4.21 -14.30 -9.30
CA SER A 43 3.89 -13.23 -8.36
C SER A 43 2.54 -13.48 -7.66
N SER A 44 1.48 -13.77 -8.41
CA SER A 44 0.15 -14.03 -7.83
C SER A 44 0.15 -15.24 -6.87
N LYS A 45 0.83 -16.32 -7.22
CA LYS A 45 0.96 -17.50 -6.32
C LYS A 45 1.73 -17.18 -5.04
N SER A 46 2.72 -16.30 -5.09
CA SER A 46 3.48 -15.91 -3.89
C SER A 46 2.68 -15.02 -2.95
N TRP A 47 1.81 -14.16 -3.46
CA TRP A 47 0.85 -13.39 -2.67
C TRP A 47 -0.21 -14.31 -2.03
N GLU A 48 -0.86 -15.16 -2.80
CA GLU A 48 -1.82 -16.15 -2.30
C GLU A 48 -1.22 -17.03 -1.20
N GLN A 49 0.02 -17.48 -1.37
CA GLN A 49 0.73 -18.25 -0.35
C GLN A 49 0.97 -17.44 0.93
N ALA A 50 1.30 -16.14 0.83
CA ALA A 50 1.49 -15.30 2.00
C ALA A 50 0.18 -15.10 2.77
N GLU A 51 -0.93 -14.90 2.08
CA GLU A 51 -2.26 -14.68 2.67
C GLU A 51 -2.87 -15.93 3.28
N THR A 52 -2.64 -17.10 2.68
CA THR A 52 -3.23 -18.37 3.12
C THR A 52 -2.35 -19.16 4.10
N THR A 53 -1.09 -18.77 4.29
CA THR A 53 -0.16 -19.45 5.21
C THR A 53 -0.04 -18.66 6.51
N PRO A 54 -0.32 -19.24 7.67
CA PRO A 54 -0.09 -18.57 8.95
C PRO A 54 1.35 -18.04 9.05
N LEU A 55 1.49 -16.74 9.32
CA LEU A 55 2.77 -16.02 9.33
C LEU A 55 3.53 -16.11 7.99
N GLY A 56 2.82 -16.18 6.89
CA GLY A 56 3.38 -16.16 5.54
C GLY A 56 4.14 -14.86 5.26
N LYS A 57 5.27 -14.97 4.58
CA LYS A 57 6.06 -13.80 4.18
C LYS A 57 5.55 -13.25 2.86
N TYR A 58 5.17 -11.97 2.85
CA TYR A 58 4.79 -11.28 1.61
C TYR A 58 5.97 -11.17 0.63
N PRO A 59 5.71 -11.30 -0.69
CA PRO A 59 6.77 -11.21 -1.70
C PRO A 59 7.34 -9.79 -1.82
N GLU A 60 6.52 -8.78 -1.52
CA GLU A 60 6.87 -7.36 -1.53
C GLU A 60 6.61 -6.74 -0.16
N LEU A 61 7.20 -5.57 0.10
CA LEU A 61 6.99 -4.86 1.36
C LEU A 61 5.56 -4.34 1.45
N VAL A 62 4.81 -4.87 2.41
CA VAL A 62 3.48 -4.36 2.78
C VAL A 62 3.63 -3.33 3.89
N THR A 63 3.16 -2.13 3.64
CA THR A 63 3.11 -1.06 4.65
C THR A 63 1.67 -0.85 5.10
N TYR A 64 1.42 -0.99 6.40
CA TYR A 64 0.13 -0.68 6.99
C TYR A 64 0.22 0.57 7.86
N THR A 65 -0.86 1.31 7.91
CA THR A 65 -0.98 2.53 8.71
C THR A 65 -1.48 2.21 10.12
N LEU A 66 -0.94 2.92 11.11
CA LEU A 66 -1.21 2.64 12.53
C LEU A 66 -1.51 3.93 13.30
N GLY A 67 -2.56 3.91 14.11
CA GLY A 67 -2.77 4.85 15.20
C GLY A 67 -2.02 4.38 16.44
N GLN A 68 -0.93 5.06 16.82
CA GLN A 68 -0.05 4.64 17.90
C GLN A 68 -0.38 5.37 19.22
N MET A 69 -0.74 4.61 20.24
CA MET A 69 -0.80 5.13 21.61
C MET A 69 0.58 5.09 22.26
N LYS A 70 1.00 6.21 22.86
CA LYS A 70 2.18 6.31 23.72
C LYS A 70 1.76 6.23 25.18
N GLY A 71 2.03 5.11 25.83
CA GLY A 71 1.77 4.94 27.26
C GLY A 71 3.03 5.08 28.10
N ALA A 72 2.88 5.48 29.35
CA ALA A 72 3.98 5.62 30.31
C ALA A 72 4.79 4.32 30.47
N ASN A 73 4.14 3.17 30.32
CA ASN A 73 4.77 1.86 30.48
C ASN A 73 5.40 1.30 29.18
N ASN A 74 5.12 1.88 28.02
CA ASN A 74 5.57 1.38 26.70
C ASN A 74 6.56 2.33 26.03
N SER A 75 6.96 3.41 26.70
CA SER A 75 7.74 4.48 26.08
C SER A 75 9.26 4.28 26.19
N ASN A 76 9.72 3.22 26.86
CA ASN A 76 11.15 2.95 27.03
C ASN A 76 11.74 2.20 25.84
N LEU A 77 11.72 2.85 24.68
CA LEU A 77 12.51 2.36 23.55
C LEU A 77 13.98 2.64 23.84
N PRO A 78 14.88 1.72 23.48
CA PRO A 78 16.32 1.97 23.52
C PRO A 78 16.72 3.22 22.74
N ASP A 79 17.82 3.86 23.13
CA ASP A 79 18.32 5.06 22.46
C ASP A 79 18.45 4.86 20.94
N GLY A 80 17.95 5.84 20.18
CA GLY A 80 17.97 5.83 18.73
C GLY A 80 16.90 4.96 18.07
N GLN A 81 16.02 4.29 18.84
CA GLN A 81 14.89 3.55 18.28
C GLN A 81 13.61 4.38 18.30
N THR A 82 12.70 4.07 17.38
CA THR A 82 11.38 4.69 17.25
C THR A 82 10.28 3.62 17.24
N TYR A 83 9.02 4.03 17.29
CA TYR A 83 7.90 3.09 17.16
C TYR A 83 7.82 2.46 15.76
N GLU A 84 8.41 3.09 14.74
CA GLU A 84 8.49 2.55 13.37
C GLU A 84 9.80 1.82 13.08
N ASP A 85 10.87 2.10 13.84
CA ASP A 85 12.19 1.48 13.67
C ASP A 85 12.76 1.05 15.02
N ASN A 86 12.49 -0.17 15.41
CA ASN A 86 12.99 -0.84 16.61
C ASN A 86 13.28 -2.32 16.34
N ALA A 87 13.76 -3.03 17.32
CA ALA A 87 14.12 -4.44 17.15
C ALA A 87 12.92 -5.30 16.68
N TYR A 88 11.71 -5.01 17.18
CA TYR A 88 10.49 -5.73 16.83
C TYR A 88 10.04 -5.43 15.39
N THR A 89 9.95 -4.16 15.01
CA THR A 89 9.53 -3.78 13.65
C THR A 89 10.52 -4.25 12.59
N ARG A 90 11.82 -4.20 12.89
CA ARG A 90 12.86 -4.79 12.02
C ARG A 90 12.71 -6.31 11.88
N TYR A 91 12.35 -7.01 12.97
CA TYR A 91 12.06 -8.42 12.93
C TYR A 91 10.85 -8.74 12.05
N LEU A 92 9.74 -8.03 12.22
CA LEU A 92 8.55 -8.19 11.38
C LEU A 92 8.84 -7.94 9.90
N LYS A 93 9.58 -6.87 9.60
CA LYS A 93 9.99 -6.57 8.22
C LYS A 93 10.84 -7.69 7.61
N LYS A 94 11.79 -8.20 8.36
CA LYS A 94 12.66 -9.31 7.90
C LYS A 94 11.89 -10.62 7.69
N THR A 95 10.99 -10.93 8.62
CA THR A 95 10.31 -12.23 8.69
C THR A 95 9.08 -12.28 7.80
N LEU A 96 8.25 -11.23 7.82
CA LEU A 96 6.96 -11.19 7.15
C LEU A 96 6.91 -10.22 5.97
N ASN A 97 7.91 -9.37 5.83
CA ASN A 97 7.96 -8.28 4.85
C ASN A 97 6.85 -7.24 5.05
N ILE A 98 6.52 -6.95 6.32
CA ILE A 98 5.55 -5.92 6.71
C ILE A 98 6.22 -4.80 7.50
N GLN A 99 5.68 -3.59 7.38
CA GLN A 99 6.15 -2.41 8.10
C GLN A 99 4.97 -1.51 8.49
N ASN A 100 4.99 -1.01 9.73
CA ASN A 100 4.03 0.01 10.14
C ASN A 100 4.49 1.42 9.73
N LYS A 101 3.49 2.28 9.51
CA LYS A 101 3.66 3.73 9.37
C LYS A 101 2.64 4.42 10.29
N ASN A 102 3.11 5.18 11.27
CA ASN A 102 2.20 5.85 12.21
C ASN A 102 1.56 7.06 11.54
N VAL A 103 0.23 7.10 11.50
CA VAL A 103 -0.55 8.23 10.99
C VAL A 103 -0.67 9.29 12.08
N PHE A 104 -0.91 8.86 13.30
CA PHE A 104 -0.85 9.70 14.49
C PHE A 104 -0.22 8.95 15.66
N MET A 105 0.27 9.71 16.64
CA MET A 105 0.93 9.16 17.81
C MET A 105 0.68 10.07 19.01
N GLU A 106 -0.23 9.64 19.90
CA GLU A 106 -0.69 10.43 21.02
C GLU A 106 -0.54 9.71 22.35
N SER A 107 -0.54 10.47 23.45
CA SER A 107 -0.60 9.90 24.80
C SER A 107 -1.98 9.26 25.04
N GLU A 108 -2.06 8.40 26.07
CA GLU A 108 -3.30 7.72 26.44
C GLU A 108 -4.45 8.72 26.65
N GLU A 109 -4.18 9.88 27.29
CA GLU A 109 -5.21 10.89 27.58
C GLU A 109 -5.75 11.62 26.34
N ARG A 110 -5.01 11.62 25.22
CA ARG A 110 -5.38 12.34 23.99
C ARG A 110 -5.66 11.43 22.81
N TYR A 111 -5.46 10.13 22.99
CA TYR A 111 -5.60 9.16 21.92
C TYR A 111 -7.03 9.12 21.37
N ASP A 112 -8.02 9.03 22.24
CA ASP A 112 -9.43 8.94 21.86
C ASP A 112 -9.90 10.24 21.15
N GLU A 113 -9.42 11.41 21.60
CA GLU A 113 -9.73 12.68 20.94
C GLU A 113 -9.16 12.71 19.49
N ALA A 114 -7.91 12.27 19.31
CA ALA A 114 -7.29 12.19 17.99
C ALA A 114 -8.00 11.17 17.10
N LEU A 115 -8.35 10.01 17.63
CA LEU A 115 -9.11 8.99 16.91
C LEU A 115 -10.48 9.51 16.46
N ASN A 116 -11.23 10.18 17.34
CA ASN A 116 -12.54 10.73 17.04
C ASN A 116 -12.53 11.76 15.91
N ILE A 117 -11.44 12.52 15.73
CA ILE A 117 -11.28 13.41 14.57
C ILE A 117 -11.21 12.59 13.28
N LEU A 118 -10.40 11.52 13.27
CA LEU A 118 -10.24 10.66 12.09
C LEU A 118 -11.50 9.86 11.76
N VAL A 119 -12.27 9.44 12.76
CA VAL A 119 -13.59 8.81 12.59
C VAL A 119 -14.54 9.77 11.85
N LYS A 120 -14.65 11.01 12.34
CA LYS A 120 -15.52 12.04 11.71
C LYS A 120 -15.11 12.37 10.28
N ASP A 121 -13.80 12.39 10.01
CA ASP A 121 -13.25 12.67 8.69
C ASP A 121 -13.25 11.44 7.78
N ARG A 122 -13.64 10.27 8.28
CA ARG A 122 -13.58 8.96 7.59
C ARG A 122 -12.20 8.67 6.99
N ASN A 123 -11.16 9.06 7.71
CA ASN A 123 -9.76 8.89 7.32
C ASN A 123 -9.00 8.09 8.38
N LEU A 124 -9.45 6.86 8.59
CA LEU A 124 -8.90 5.96 9.59
C LEU A 124 -7.60 5.29 9.11
N PRO A 125 -6.65 5.01 10.01
CA PRO A 125 -5.55 4.11 9.71
C PRO A 125 -6.03 2.65 9.58
N ASP A 126 -5.21 1.80 8.97
CA ASP A 126 -5.54 0.37 8.80
C ASP A 126 -5.67 -0.35 10.15
N VAL A 127 -4.93 0.10 11.17
CA VAL A 127 -4.95 -0.47 12.52
C VAL A 127 -5.00 0.63 13.58
N PHE A 128 -5.90 0.52 14.52
CA PHE A 128 -6.01 1.44 15.66
C PHE A 128 -6.64 0.77 16.86
N LEU A 129 -6.53 1.37 18.03
CA LEU A 129 -7.09 0.87 19.27
C LEU A 129 -8.43 1.61 19.56
N VAL A 130 -9.43 0.87 19.97
CA VAL A 130 -10.70 1.41 20.48
C VAL A 130 -10.81 1.05 21.96
N SER A 131 -10.97 2.06 22.81
CA SER A 131 -10.99 1.89 24.25
C SER A 131 -12.39 1.69 24.82
N ASP A 132 -13.43 2.10 24.09
CA ASP A 132 -14.81 2.07 24.57
C ASP A 132 -15.76 1.38 23.56
N ARG A 133 -16.87 0.88 24.13
CA ARG A 133 -17.85 0.11 23.35
C ARG A 133 -18.72 0.98 22.44
N GLU A 134 -19.02 2.20 22.85
CA GLU A 134 -19.87 3.12 22.10
C GLU A 134 -19.20 3.50 20.77
N THR A 135 -17.91 3.85 20.81
CA THR A 135 -17.10 4.11 19.61
C THR A 135 -17.01 2.86 18.73
N LEU A 136 -16.84 1.66 19.31
CA LEU A 136 -16.82 0.43 18.52
C LEU A 136 -18.15 0.19 17.78
N GLU A 137 -19.27 0.37 18.48
CA GLU A 137 -20.61 0.20 17.89
C GLU A 137 -20.84 1.24 16.78
N GLU A 138 -20.43 2.49 16.95
CA GLU A 138 -20.48 3.53 15.90
C GLU A 138 -19.66 3.14 14.66
N LEU A 139 -18.46 2.61 14.85
CA LEU A 139 -17.60 2.16 13.74
C LEU A 139 -18.22 1.01 12.94
N VAL A 140 -18.82 0.04 13.62
CA VAL A 140 -19.53 -1.10 12.99
C VAL A 140 -20.77 -0.61 12.24
N GLU A 141 -21.62 0.22 12.86
CA GLU A 141 -22.85 0.74 12.26
C GLU A 141 -22.60 1.59 11.01
N ASN A 142 -21.44 2.21 10.91
CA ASN A 142 -21.04 3.05 9.79
C ASN A 142 -20.15 2.33 8.75
N ASP A 143 -19.95 1.01 8.85
CA ASP A 143 -19.08 0.22 7.96
C ASP A 143 -17.66 0.80 7.86
N LEU A 144 -17.08 1.20 9.02
CA LEU A 144 -15.75 1.82 9.10
C LEU A 144 -14.64 0.84 9.51
N ILE A 145 -15.00 -0.37 9.89
CA ILE A 145 -14.06 -1.45 10.27
C ILE A 145 -14.50 -2.76 9.64
N GLU A 146 -13.51 -3.64 9.42
CA GLU A 146 -13.72 -4.98 8.84
C GLU A 146 -14.02 -6.02 9.92
N ASP A 147 -14.89 -6.98 9.59
CA ASP A 147 -15.10 -8.20 10.37
C ASP A 147 -14.02 -9.21 10.00
N LEU A 148 -13.20 -9.60 10.97
CA LEU A 148 -12.10 -10.55 10.80
C LEU A 148 -12.45 -11.99 11.22
N THR A 149 -13.73 -12.31 11.43
CA THR A 149 -14.19 -13.65 11.86
C THR A 149 -14.58 -14.56 10.71
#